data_72928d2cc888e69ac9ac11e63633f946
#
_entry.id   72928d2cc888e69ac9ac11e63633f946
#
_cell.length_a   1.000
_cell.length_b   1.000
_cell.length_c   1.000
_cell.angle_alpha   90.00
_cell.angle_beta   90.00
_cell.angle_gamma   90.00
#
_symmetry.space_group_name_H-M   'P 1'
#
loop_
_entity.id
_entity.type
_entity.pdbx_description
1 polymer ?
#
loop_
_entity_poly.entity_id
_entity_poly.type
_entity_poly.pdbx_seq_one_letter_code
_entity_poly.pdbx_strand_id
1 'polypeptide(L)'
;MLKRFISLLLLLLLLPCAAVMEETEVNTQLTHYLLLGQDGYAEDVVEDARTNTIVIVSLDEKYNRVIMTSVLRDSKIKNPNGNDTKANLLYRYFGFDGVIACLERELGIEIKGAVLVNFEHVKPVIDALGGVDIEITEAEYLAIRNILLGKDPNMPKGPGMTHMTGRIALAYMRARQTGSGGDFSRTERQRKVVGQLFDKCRDLSLFELVGVYNQVSSGMKMSLSAMDVLGALSKGYGLVAGGASFVEFAIPQSGTYSYGTVGDSSSALNVNWKSNRTKFHELLNNP
;
A
#
# COMPACT_ATOMS: atom_id res chain seq x y z
N MET A 1 14.20 -34.77 -37.70
CA MET A 1 14.97 -33.57 -38.09
C MET A 1 14.30 -32.27 -37.67
N LEU A 2 12.98 -32.14 -37.71
CA LEU A 2 12.25 -30.90 -37.34
C LEU A 2 12.44 -30.46 -35.88
N LYS A 3 12.51 -31.39 -34.93
CA LYS A 3 12.71 -31.06 -33.50
C LYS A 3 14.10 -30.48 -33.16
N ARG A 4 15.14 -30.77 -33.95
CA ARG A 4 16.48 -30.21 -33.77
C ARG A 4 16.63 -28.82 -34.38
N PHE A 5 15.80 -28.46 -35.36
CA PHE A 5 15.76 -27.13 -35.96
C PHE A 5 15.10 -26.10 -35.07
N ILE A 6 14.06 -26.50 -34.30
CA ILE A 6 13.36 -25.63 -33.35
C ILE A 6 14.24 -25.32 -32.15
N SER A 7 15.06 -26.27 -31.66
CA SER A 7 16.02 -26.03 -30.58
C SER A 7 17.16 -25.08 -30.98
N LEU A 8 17.56 -25.06 -32.25
CA LEU A 8 18.60 -24.15 -32.75
C LEU A 8 18.09 -22.72 -32.95
N LEU A 9 16.81 -22.58 -33.31
CA LEU A 9 16.16 -21.25 -33.46
C LEU A 9 15.91 -20.58 -32.10
N LEU A 10 15.61 -21.35 -31.05
CA LEU A 10 15.48 -20.85 -29.67
C LEU A 10 16.83 -20.44 -29.06
N LEU A 11 17.94 -21.07 -29.48
CA LEU A 11 19.27 -20.73 -28.99
C LEU A 11 19.83 -19.43 -29.62
N LEU A 12 19.38 -19.06 -30.82
CA LEU A 12 19.79 -17.83 -31.50
C LEU A 12 19.07 -16.58 -31.02
N LEU A 13 17.96 -16.72 -30.26
CA LEU A 13 17.24 -15.63 -29.64
C LEU A 13 17.79 -15.27 -28.24
N LEU A 14 18.82 -15.97 -27.76
CA LEU A 14 19.45 -15.78 -26.47
C LEU A 14 20.84 -15.12 -26.53
N LEU A 15 21.22 -14.53 -27.66
CA LEU A 15 22.44 -13.72 -27.74
C LEU A 15 22.15 -12.30 -27.24
N PRO A 16 22.69 -11.88 -26.08
CA PRO A 16 22.56 -10.49 -25.65
C PRO A 16 23.38 -9.62 -26.60
N CYS A 17 22.70 -8.67 -27.23
CA CYS A 17 23.37 -7.54 -27.86
C CYS A 17 24.00 -6.71 -26.74
N ALA A 18 25.32 -6.87 -26.56
CA ALA A 18 26.10 -6.08 -25.64
C ALA A 18 26.24 -4.65 -26.20
N ALA A 19 25.24 -3.82 -25.95
CA ALA A 19 25.40 -2.38 -25.97
C ALA A 19 25.76 -1.98 -24.54
N VAL A 20 26.97 -1.50 -24.35
CA VAL A 20 27.46 -0.87 -23.14
C VAL A 20 26.63 0.39 -22.90
N MET A 21 25.61 0.28 -22.08
CA MET A 21 25.00 1.38 -21.34
C MET A 21 25.45 1.19 -19.91
N GLU A 22 25.87 2.29 -19.27
CA GLU A 22 26.15 2.36 -17.85
C GLU A 22 24.88 1.91 -17.11
N GLU A 23 24.80 0.62 -16.74
CA GLU A 23 23.76 0.06 -15.93
C GLU A 23 23.94 0.62 -14.51
N THR A 24 23.11 1.59 -14.14
CA THR A 24 22.69 1.64 -12.75
C THR A 24 22.11 0.27 -12.45
N GLU A 25 22.77 -0.51 -11.61
CA GLU A 25 22.28 -1.83 -11.17
C GLU A 25 20.86 -1.66 -10.62
N VAL A 26 19.87 -1.96 -11.46
CA VAL A 26 18.49 -2.08 -11.00
C VAL A 26 18.50 -3.27 -10.06
N ASN A 27 18.31 -3.03 -8.76
CA ASN A 27 18.25 -4.09 -7.77
C ASN A 27 17.02 -4.96 -8.07
N THR A 28 17.21 -6.02 -8.88
CA THR A 28 16.16 -6.93 -9.32
C THR A 28 15.50 -7.70 -8.16
N GLN A 29 16.08 -7.61 -6.97
CA GLN A 29 15.58 -8.23 -5.73
C GLN A 29 14.64 -7.32 -4.93
N LEU A 30 14.42 -6.08 -5.38
CA LEU A 30 13.53 -5.11 -4.75
C LEU A 30 12.43 -4.69 -5.74
N THR A 31 11.19 -4.94 -5.41
CA THR A 31 10.04 -4.63 -6.28
C THR A 31 9.02 -3.79 -5.52
N HIS A 32 8.58 -2.68 -6.12
CA HIS A 32 7.61 -1.77 -5.52
C HIS A 32 6.24 -1.88 -6.21
N TYR A 33 5.19 -1.93 -5.41
CA TYR A 33 3.79 -1.87 -5.83
C TYR A 33 3.08 -0.73 -5.10
N LEU A 34 2.09 -0.11 -5.75
CA LEU A 34 1.31 0.97 -5.15
C LEU A 34 -0.07 0.47 -4.77
N LEU A 35 -0.45 0.63 -3.50
CA LEU A 35 -1.79 0.39 -3.00
C LEU A 35 -2.47 1.73 -2.73
N LEU A 36 -3.58 1.96 -3.40
CA LEU A 36 -4.43 3.14 -3.25
C LEU A 36 -5.75 2.74 -2.58
N GLY A 37 -6.17 3.51 -1.58
CA GLY A 37 -7.44 3.30 -0.87
C GLY A 37 -8.36 4.49 -1.01
N GLN A 38 -9.58 4.26 -1.49
CA GLN A 38 -10.65 5.25 -1.53
C GLN A 38 -11.49 5.23 -0.27
N ASP A 39 -11.93 6.41 0.18
CA ASP A 39 -12.81 6.60 1.31
C ASP A 39 -14.25 6.72 0.79
N GLY A 40 -14.91 5.60 0.55
CA GLY A 40 -16.27 5.55 0.03
C GLY A 40 -17.08 4.42 0.63
N TYR A 41 -18.43 4.57 0.60
CA TYR A 41 -19.39 3.54 1.00
C TYR A 41 -19.99 2.80 -0.22
N ALA A 42 -19.54 3.14 -1.43
CA ALA A 42 -19.97 2.47 -2.65
C ALA A 42 -19.39 1.05 -2.70
N GLU A 43 -20.14 0.09 -3.21
CA GLU A 43 -19.65 -1.28 -3.42
C GLU A 43 -18.51 -1.30 -4.43
N ASP A 44 -18.48 -0.35 -5.38
CA ASP A 44 -17.43 -0.19 -6.38
C ASP A 44 -16.51 1.00 -6.10
N VAL A 45 -15.30 0.96 -6.65
CA VAL A 45 -14.39 2.11 -6.66
C VAL A 45 -14.93 3.21 -7.60
N VAL A 46 -14.96 4.43 -7.09
CA VAL A 46 -15.46 5.60 -7.82
C VAL A 46 -14.28 6.33 -8.47
N GLU A 47 -14.35 6.58 -9.79
CA GLU A 47 -13.25 7.22 -10.53
C GLU A 47 -12.92 8.62 -10.01
N ASP A 48 -13.95 9.38 -9.63
CA ASP A 48 -13.81 10.75 -9.12
C ASP A 48 -13.50 10.88 -7.64
N ALA A 49 -13.31 9.77 -6.90
CA ALA A 49 -13.04 9.83 -5.48
C ALA A 49 -11.56 10.06 -5.17
N ARG A 50 -11.31 10.69 -4.00
CA ARG A 50 -9.95 10.89 -3.48
C ARG A 50 -9.37 9.59 -2.96
N THR A 51 -8.09 9.38 -3.18
CA THR A 51 -7.34 8.27 -2.56
C THR A 51 -6.77 8.72 -1.22
N ASN A 52 -7.46 8.39 -0.14
CA ASN A 52 -7.07 8.81 1.20
C ASN A 52 -6.02 7.90 1.86
N THR A 53 -5.75 6.75 1.25
CA THR A 53 -4.66 5.84 1.60
C THR A 53 -3.74 5.72 0.39
N ILE A 54 -2.45 5.97 0.58
CA ILE A 54 -1.41 5.87 -0.44
C ILE A 54 -0.27 5.11 0.20
N VAL A 55 -0.04 3.87 -0.22
CA VAL A 55 0.96 2.98 0.37
C VAL A 55 1.80 2.36 -0.74
N ILE A 56 3.12 2.48 -0.62
CA ILE A 56 4.07 1.73 -1.44
C ILE A 56 4.43 0.47 -0.67
N VAL A 57 4.15 -0.68 -1.26
CA VAL A 57 4.55 -1.99 -0.75
C VAL A 57 5.80 -2.42 -1.50
N SER A 58 6.90 -2.58 -0.77
CA SER A 58 8.18 -2.98 -1.35
C SER A 58 8.51 -4.40 -0.89
N LEU A 59 8.65 -5.30 -1.86
CA LEU A 59 9.07 -6.69 -1.65
C LEU A 59 10.59 -6.74 -1.80
N ASP A 60 11.30 -6.91 -0.69
CA ASP A 60 12.76 -6.89 -0.61
C ASP A 60 13.28 -8.30 -0.35
N GLU A 61 13.64 -9.00 -1.43
CA GLU A 61 14.16 -10.36 -1.38
C GLU A 61 15.60 -10.39 -0.85
N LYS A 62 16.36 -9.30 -1.02
CA LYS A 62 17.74 -9.21 -0.56
C LYS A 62 17.85 -9.27 0.96
N TYR A 63 17.00 -8.56 1.66
CA TYR A 63 16.99 -8.48 3.12
C TYR A 63 15.84 -9.27 3.76
N ASN A 64 15.13 -10.07 2.97
CA ASN A 64 13.99 -10.88 3.39
C ASN A 64 12.97 -10.07 4.21
N ARG A 65 12.42 -9.01 3.62
CA ARG A 65 11.47 -8.12 4.30
C ARG A 65 10.40 -7.58 3.37
N VAL A 66 9.26 -7.21 3.95
CA VAL A 66 8.20 -6.44 3.29
C VAL A 66 8.16 -5.06 3.92
N ILE A 67 8.35 -4.02 3.13
CA ILE A 67 8.35 -2.64 3.61
C ILE A 67 7.05 -1.97 3.17
N MET A 68 6.32 -1.41 4.13
CA MET A 68 5.10 -0.65 3.90
C MET A 68 5.35 0.84 4.11
N THR A 69 5.44 1.59 3.01
CA THR A 69 5.69 3.02 3.03
C THR A 69 4.41 3.81 2.81
N SER A 70 3.89 4.41 3.85
CA SER A 70 2.69 5.26 3.79
C SER A 70 3.05 6.69 3.38
N VAL A 71 2.45 7.18 2.29
CA VAL A 71 2.53 8.60 1.90
C VAL A 71 1.31 9.34 2.43
N LEU A 72 1.52 10.36 3.25
CA LEU A 72 0.40 11.13 3.80
C LEU A 72 -0.37 11.83 2.67
N ARG A 73 -1.69 11.68 2.70
CA ARG A 73 -2.62 12.13 1.65
C ARG A 73 -2.57 13.64 1.38
N ASP A 74 -2.29 14.45 2.42
CA ASP A 74 -2.22 15.90 2.32
C ASP A 74 -0.82 16.42 1.95
N SER A 75 0.11 15.51 1.63
CA SER A 75 1.44 15.84 1.11
C SER A 75 1.33 16.63 -0.19
N LYS A 76 1.95 17.80 -0.22
CA LYS A 76 2.05 18.64 -1.40
C LYS A 76 3.05 18.03 -2.37
N ILE A 77 2.64 17.84 -3.61
CA ILE A 77 3.42 17.20 -4.66
C ILE A 77 3.15 17.90 -6.00
N LYS A 78 4.13 17.91 -6.89
CA LYS A 78 3.91 18.37 -8.28
C LYS A 78 3.14 17.32 -9.06
N ASN A 79 2.02 17.71 -9.70
CA ASN A 79 1.29 16.84 -10.60
C ASN A 79 2.03 16.68 -11.95
N PRO A 80 1.56 15.83 -12.89
CA PRO A 80 2.20 15.65 -14.20
C PRO A 80 2.33 16.94 -15.03
N ASN A 81 1.46 17.93 -14.80
CA ASN A 81 1.50 19.23 -15.46
C ASN A 81 2.42 20.26 -14.76
N GLY A 82 3.14 19.85 -13.70
CA GLY A 82 4.07 20.71 -12.95
C GLY A 82 3.41 21.60 -11.88
N ASN A 83 2.09 21.53 -11.70
CA ASN A 83 1.38 22.32 -10.70
C ASN A 83 1.37 21.63 -9.33
N ASP A 84 1.33 22.42 -8.28
CA ASP A 84 1.18 21.91 -6.92
C ASP A 84 -0.21 21.32 -6.70
N THR A 85 -0.26 20.13 -6.12
CA THR A 85 -1.50 19.45 -5.72
C THR A 85 -1.27 18.65 -4.43
N LYS A 86 -2.33 18.09 -3.86
CA LYS A 86 -2.23 17.10 -2.78
C LYS A 86 -2.10 15.70 -3.36
N ALA A 87 -1.34 14.84 -2.71
CA ALA A 87 -1.13 13.46 -3.15
C ALA A 87 -2.45 12.68 -3.36
N ASN A 88 -3.46 12.92 -2.51
CA ASN A 88 -4.77 12.26 -2.60
C ASN A 88 -5.65 12.67 -3.78
N LEU A 89 -5.26 13.70 -4.52
CA LEU A 89 -5.96 14.17 -5.71
C LEU A 89 -5.35 13.63 -7.01
N LEU A 90 -4.15 13.05 -6.95
CA LEU A 90 -3.44 12.60 -8.16
C LEU A 90 -4.24 11.55 -8.93
N TYR A 91 -4.75 10.51 -8.25
CA TYR A 91 -5.52 9.46 -8.92
C TYR A 91 -6.78 10.01 -9.59
N ARG A 92 -7.51 10.87 -8.90
CA ARG A 92 -8.73 11.49 -9.38
C ARG A 92 -8.55 12.21 -10.73
N TYR A 93 -7.43 12.92 -10.90
CA TYR A 93 -7.21 13.76 -12.08
C TYR A 93 -6.31 13.13 -13.14
N PHE A 94 -5.49 12.16 -12.76
CA PHE A 94 -4.43 11.63 -13.63
C PHE A 94 -4.35 10.09 -13.64
N GLY A 95 -5.28 9.39 -12.97
CA GLY A 95 -5.29 7.93 -12.94
C GLY A 95 -4.06 7.30 -12.29
N PHE A 96 -3.86 6.02 -12.55
CA PHE A 96 -2.69 5.29 -12.04
C PHE A 96 -1.37 5.86 -12.54
N ASP A 97 -1.27 6.12 -13.85
CA ASP A 97 -0.04 6.59 -14.48
C ASP A 97 0.44 7.90 -13.86
N GLY A 98 -0.49 8.82 -13.58
CA GLY A 98 -0.16 10.09 -12.96
C GLY A 98 0.33 9.96 -11.52
N VAL A 99 -0.28 9.08 -10.72
CA VAL A 99 0.18 8.85 -9.34
C VAL A 99 1.55 8.18 -9.34
N ILE A 100 1.72 7.12 -10.15
CA ILE A 100 2.96 6.37 -10.28
C ILE A 100 4.08 7.33 -10.69
N ALA A 101 3.94 8.04 -11.82
CA ALA A 101 4.97 8.95 -12.32
C ALA A 101 5.37 10.03 -11.30
N CYS A 102 4.40 10.57 -10.52
CA CYS A 102 4.71 11.55 -9.50
C CYS A 102 5.50 10.96 -8.34
N LEU A 103 5.12 9.78 -7.83
CA LEU A 103 5.81 9.14 -6.72
C LEU A 103 7.20 8.63 -7.13
N GLU A 104 7.34 8.05 -8.32
CA GLU A 104 8.62 7.64 -8.89
C GLU A 104 9.59 8.82 -9.01
N ARG A 105 9.13 9.95 -9.55
CA ARG A 105 9.92 11.18 -9.65
C ARG A 105 10.39 11.66 -8.29
N GLU A 106 9.51 11.72 -7.29
CA GLU A 106 9.85 12.23 -5.96
C GLU A 106 10.75 11.27 -5.18
N LEU A 107 10.55 9.96 -5.32
CA LEU A 107 11.24 8.96 -4.52
C LEU A 107 12.44 8.31 -5.22
N GLY A 108 12.53 8.42 -6.55
CA GLY A 108 13.62 7.81 -7.33
C GLY A 108 13.57 6.28 -7.31
N ILE A 109 12.38 5.71 -7.45
CA ILE A 109 12.13 4.26 -7.51
C ILE A 109 11.31 3.95 -8.76
N GLU A 110 11.22 2.67 -9.14
CA GLU A 110 10.30 2.16 -10.16
C GLU A 110 9.13 1.45 -9.50
N ILE A 111 7.90 1.79 -9.85
CA ILE A 111 6.68 1.16 -9.34
C ILE A 111 6.09 0.27 -10.44
N LYS A 112 6.05 -1.03 -10.23
CA LYS A 112 5.59 -2.03 -11.22
C LYS A 112 4.12 -1.91 -11.59
N GLY A 113 3.32 -1.33 -10.69
CA GLY A 113 1.92 -1.09 -10.93
C GLY A 113 1.17 -0.79 -9.64
N ALA A 114 -0.12 -0.53 -9.80
CA ALA A 114 -0.98 -0.06 -8.71
C ALA A 114 -2.28 -0.85 -8.62
N VAL A 115 -2.77 -0.95 -7.39
CA VAL A 115 -4.09 -1.50 -7.06
C VAL A 115 -4.89 -0.42 -6.34
N LEU A 116 -6.12 -0.19 -6.78
CA LEU A 116 -7.08 0.68 -6.13
C LEU A 116 -8.17 -0.16 -5.48
N VAL A 117 -8.33 0.03 -4.18
CA VAL A 117 -9.38 -0.60 -3.38
C VAL A 117 -10.22 0.46 -2.70
N ASN A 118 -11.46 0.15 -2.41
CA ASN A 118 -12.21 0.91 -1.42
C ASN A 118 -12.19 0.16 -0.07
N PHE A 119 -12.64 0.81 0.97
CA PHE A 119 -12.65 0.21 2.30
C PHE A 119 -13.63 -0.96 2.43
N GLU A 120 -14.66 -1.04 1.57
CA GLU A 120 -15.60 -2.16 1.58
C GLU A 120 -14.93 -3.47 1.17
N HIS A 121 -13.95 -3.41 0.24
CA HIS A 121 -13.17 -4.59 -0.20
C HIS A 121 -12.19 -5.11 0.86
N VAL A 122 -11.82 -4.29 1.84
CA VAL A 122 -10.92 -4.71 2.92
C VAL A 122 -11.65 -5.60 3.95
N LYS A 123 -12.95 -5.38 4.15
CA LYS A 123 -13.74 -6.17 5.11
C LYS A 123 -13.70 -7.68 4.83
N PRO A 124 -14.06 -8.16 3.62
CA PRO A 124 -14.01 -9.59 3.34
C PRO A 124 -12.60 -10.18 3.40
N VAL A 125 -11.55 -9.40 3.12
CA VAL A 125 -10.15 -9.86 3.32
C VAL A 125 -9.91 -10.14 4.81
N ILE A 126 -10.25 -9.18 5.67
CA ILE A 126 -10.07 -9.32 7.12
C ILE A 126 -10.89 -10.53 7.64
N ASP A 127 -12.13 -10.65 7.20
CA ASP A 127 -13.01 -11.74 7.63
C ASP A 127 -12.52 -13.12 7.13
N ALA A 128 -12.05 -13.21 5.89
CA ALA A 128 -11.47 -14.43 5.32
C ALA A 128 -10.19 -14.89 6.05
N LEU A 129 -9.41 -13.95 6.59
CA LEU A 129 -8.23 -14.21 7.41
C LEU A 129 -8.56 -14.40 8.90
N GLY A 130 -9.84 -14.50 9.27
CA GLY A 130 -10.29 -14.73 10.64
C GLY A 130 -10.19 -13.51 11.55
N GLY A 131 -10.33 -12.29 11.02
CA GLY A 131 -10.25 -11.04 11.80
C GLY A 131 -8.84 -10.58 12.12
N VAL A 132 -8.70 -9.53 12.93
CA VAL A 132 -7.42 -9.03 13.46
C VAL A 132 -7.52 -8.76 14.95
N ASP A 133 -6.40 -8.92 15.68
CA ASP A 133 -6.33 -8.73 17.12
C ASP A 133 -5.46 -7.51 17.44
N ILE A 134 -6.08 -6.42 17.88
CA ILE A 134 -5.41 -5.13 18.08
C ILE A 134 -5.72 -4.60 19.49
N GLU A 135 -4.70 -4.12 20.18
CA GLU A 135 -4.86 -3.39 21.41
C GLU A 135 -5.35 -1.97 21.11
N ILE A 136 -6.52 -1.61 21.68
CA ILE A 136 -7.15 -0.30 21.47
C ILE A 136 -7.22 0.49 22.76
N THR A 137 -7.10 1.81 22.61
CA THR A 137 -7.29 2.79 23.69
C THR A 137 -8.77 3.06 23.93
N GLU A 138 -9.08 3.71 25.08
CA GLU A 138 -10.45 4.18 25.38
C GLU A 138 -10.97 5.13 24.29
N ALA A 139 -10.15 6.04 23.80
CA ALA A 139 -10.54 6.97 22.73
C ALA A 139 -10.87 6.25 21.42
N GLU A 140 -10.13 5.19 21.10
CA GLU A 140 -10.36 4.37 19.90
C GLU A 140 -11.63 3.52 20.07
N TYR A 141 -11.85 2.93 21.25
CA TYR A 141 -13.09 2.23 21.56
C TYR A 141 -14.32 3.11 21.37
N LEU A 142 -14.30 4.33 21.96
CA LEU A 142 -15.40 5.29 21.83
C LEU A 142 -15.61 5.72 20.35
N ALA A 143 -14.53 5.88 19.59
CA ALA A 143 -14.62 6.24 18.18
C ALA A 143 -15.24 5.10 17.34
N ILE A 144 -14.84 3.85 17.56
CA ILE A 144 -15.44 2.66 16.92
C ILE A 144 -16.94 2.60 17.25
N ARG A 145 -17.28 2.73 18.55
CA ARG A 145 -18.67 2.70 19.02
C ARG A 145 -19.52 3.78 18.36
N ASN A 146 -19.01 4.98 18.21
CA ASN A 146 -19.71 6.09 17.56
C ASN A 146 -19.93 5.84 16.08
N ILE A 147 -18.92 5.32 15.35
CA ILE A 147 -19.01 5.00 13.92
C ILE A 147 -20.05 3.89 13.69
N LEU A 148 -20.06 2.88 14.53
CA LEU A 148 -20.99 1.72 14.42
C LEU A 148 -22.31 1.94 15.16
N LEU A 149 -22.52 3.12 15.76
CA LEU A 149 -23.69 3.48 16.56
C LEU A 149 -23.99 2.49 17.71
N GLY A 150 -22.95 1.79 18.19
CA GLY A 150 -23.07 0.78 19.22
C GLY A 150 -23.92 -0.46 18.83
N LYS A 151 -24.23 -0.65 17.54
CA LYS A 151 -25.20 -1.66 17.06
C LYS A 151 -24.58 -2.92 16.47
N ASP A 152 -23.24 -3.02 16.44
CA ASP A 152 -22.57 -4.22 15.95
C ASP A 152 -22.63 -5.33 17.00
N PRO A 153 -23.07 -6.57 16.67
CA PRO A 153 -23.13 -7.67 17.63
C PRO A 153 -21.74 -8.08 18.18
N ASN A 154 -20.68 -7.78 17.46
CA ASN A 154 -19.30 -8.08 17.86
C ASN A 154 -18.57 -6.86 18.44
N MET A 155 -19.32 -5.82 18.86
CA MET A 155 -18.72 -4.63 19.46
C MET A 155 -17.77 -4.97 20.62
N PRO A 156 -16.58 -4.35 20.68
CA PRO A 156 -15.72 -4.41 21.85
C PRO A 156 -16.49 -3.95 23.10
N LYS A 157 -16.18 -4.56 24.24
CA LYS A 157 -16.81 -4.19 25.53
C LYS A 157 -16.08 -3.04 26.23
N GLY A 158 -14.90 -2.67 25.75
CA GLY A 158 -14.03 -1.62 26.30
C GLY A 158 -12.69 -1.57 25.58
N PRO A 159 -11.74 -0.77 26.10
CA PRO A 159 -10.35 -0.75 25.62
C PRO A 159 -9.61 -2.04 25.95
N GLY A 160 -8.44 -2.21 25.36
CA GLY A 160 -7.57 -3.39 25.51
C GLY A 160 -7.51 -4.23 24.25
N MET A 161 -7.00 -5.47 24.40
CA MET A 161 -6.88 -6.41 23.29
C MET A 161 -8.26 -6.76 22.72
N THR A 162 -8.47 -6.45 21.46
CA THR A 162 -9.76 -6.54 20.79
C THR A 162 -9.64 -7.35 19.52
N HIS A 163 -10.44 -8.42 19.44
CA HIS A 163 -10.67 -9.13 18.19
C HIS A 163 -11.65 -8.36 17.32
N MET A 164 -11.25 -8.06 16.09
CA MET A 164 -12.02 -7.24 15.16
C MET A 164 -12.37 -8.03 13.90
N THR A 165 -13.67 -8.15 13.62
CA THR A 165 -14.16 -8.50 12.30
C THR A 165 -13.83 -7.39 11.30
N GLY A 166 -13.94 -7.66 9.99
CA GLY A 166 -13.70 -6.66 8.94
C GLY A 166 -14.49 -5.37 9.15
N ARG A 167 -15.73 -5.46 9.65
CA ARG A 167 -16.56 -4.28 9.93
C ARG A 167 -16.01 -3.43 11.07
N ILE A 168 -15.56 -4.05 12.15
CA ILE A 168 -15.01 -3.35 13.31
C ILE A 168 -13.63 -2.77 12.97
N ALA A 169 -12.79 -3.56 12.30
CA ALA A 169 -11.48 -3.11 11.83
C ALA A 169 -11.59 -1.92 10.86
N LEU A 170 -12.60 -1.92 9.98
CA LEU A 170 -12.87 -0.78 9.12
C LEU A 170 -13.26 0.47 9.93
N ALA A 171 -14.11 0.33 10.95
CA ALA A 171 -14.45 1.45 11.84
C ALA A 171 -13.22 1.97 12.59
N TYR A 172 -12.35 1.08 13.08
CA TYR A 172 -11.07 1.42 13.70
C TYR A 172 -10.15 2.21 12.74
N MET A 173 -9.97 1.74 11.51
CA MET A 173 -9.15 2.43 10.51
C MET A 173 -9.69 3.81 10.11
N ARG A 174 -11.03 4.01 10.21
CA ARG A 174 -11.70 5.29 9.88
C ARG A 174 -11.79 6.26 11.06
N ALA A 175 -11.53 5.82 12.27
CA ALA A 175 -11.63 6.67 13.47
C ALA A 175 -10.75 7.92 13.34
N ARG A 176 -11.34 9.10 13.56
CA ARG A 176 -10.65 10.40 13.39
C ARG A 176 -10.38 11.11 14.72
N GLN A 177 -11.22 10.90 15.73
CA GLN A 177 -11.17 11.59 17.02
C GLN A 177 -10.58 10.68 18.12
N THR A 178 -9.32 10.27 17.94
CA THR A 178 -8.65 9.34 18.86
C THR A 178 -7.42 9.93 19.55
N GLY A 179 -7.34 11.28 19.61
CA GLY A 179 -6.21 12.01 20.21
C GLY A 179 -5.68 13.12 19.31
N SER A 180 -4.56 13.74 19.69
CA SER A 180 -3.97 14.91 19.01
C SER A 180 -3.30 14.61 17.65
N GLY A 181 -3.18 13.34 17.25
CA GLY A 181 -2.39 12.91 16.10
C GLY A 181 -3.06 13.08 14.71
N GLY A 182 -4.37 13.37 14.64
CA GLY A 182 -5.06 13.63 13.38
C GLY A 182 -4.85 12.54 12.30
N ASP A 183 -4.35 12.93 11.14
CA ASP A 183 -4.12 12.03 9.99
C ASP A 183 -2.97 11.03 10.21
N PHE A 184 -1.97 11.39 11.01
CA PHE A 184 -0.88 10.47 11.38
C PHE A 184 -1.40 9.30 12.21
N SER A 185 -2.26 9.55 13.21
CA SER A 185 -2.88 8.48 14.01
C SER A 185 -3.75 7.56 13.16
N ARG A 186 -4.44 8.09 12.14
CA ARG A 186 -5.22 7.26 11.20
C ARG A 186 -4.30 6.35 10.38
N THR A 187 -3.23 6.88 9.82
CA THR A 187 -2.25 6.11 9.06
C THR A 187 -1.61 5.01 9.91
N GLU A 188 -1.31 5.30 11.18
CA GLU A 188 -0.80 4.31 12.13
C GLU A 188 -1.81 3.16 12.34
N ARG A 189 -3.09 3.46 12.57
CA ARG A 189 -4.13 2.41 12.69
C ARG A 189 -4.25 1.55 11.45
N GLN A 190 -4.18 2.14 10.26
CA GLN A 190 -4.19 1.40 9.01
C GLN A 190 -2.99 0.44 8.93
N ARG A 191 -1.78 0.90 9.30
CA ARG A 191 -0.60 0.05 9.34
C ARG A 191 -0.73 -1.10 10.33
N LYS A 192 -1.27 -0.85 11.55
CA LYS A 192 -1.52 -1.91 12.54
C LYS A 192 -2.40 -3.02 11.99
N VAL A 193 -3.50 -2.67 11.30
CA VAL A 193 -4.37 -3.67 10.66
C VAL A 193 -3.63 -4.44 9.58
N VAL A 194 -2.91 -3.75 8.69
CA VAL A 194 -2.15 -4.41 7.60
C VAL A 194 -1.02 -5.29 8.16
N GLY A 195 -0.34 -4.85 9.21
CA GLY A 195 0.68 -5.67 9.89
C GLY A 195 0.11 -6.97 10.44
N GLN A 196 -1.06 -6.93 11.08
CA GLN A 196 -1.76 -8.12 11.56
C GLN A 196 -2.19 -9.05 10.41
N LEU A 197 -2.65 -8.49 9.28
CA LEU A 197 -2.99 -9.29 8.11
C LEU A 197 -1.75 -9.96 7.51
N PHE A 198 -0.61 -9.24 7.48
CA PHE A 198 0.67 -9.80 7.06
C PHE A 198 1.09 -10.99 7.94
N ASP A 199 0.98 -10.86 9.27
CA ASP A 199 1.31 -11.97 10.18
C ASP A 199 0.41 -13.18 9.96
N LYS A 200 -0.89 -12.98 9.72
CA LYS A 200 -1.84 -14.06 9.41
C LYS A 200 -1.55 -14.73 8.06
N CYS A 201 -1.04 -14.00 7.08
CA CYS A 201 -0.64 -14.58 5.79
C CYS A 201 0.52 -15.58 5.90
N ARG A 202 1.29 -15.57 7.00
CA ARG A 202 2.38 -16.52 7.22
C ARG A 202 1.91 -17.97 7.33
N ASP A 203 0.70 -18.16 7.84
CA ASP A 203 0.12 -19.47 8.08
C ASP A 203 -0.66 -20.02 6.87
N LEU A 204 -0.82 -19.22 5.82
CA LEU A 204 -1.56 -19.58 4.61
C LEU A 204 -0.64 -20.20 3.56
N SER A 205 -1.18 -21.16 2.80
CA SER A 205 -0.58 -21.62 1.56
C SER A 205 -0.78 -20.61 0.42
N LEU A 206 0.03 -20.69 -0.63
CA LEU A 206 -0.17 -19.87 -1.84
C LEU A 206 -1.55 -20.05 -2.45
N PHE A 207 -2.12 -21.28 -2.38
CA PHE A 207 -3.45 -21.57 -2.90
C PHE A 207 -4.55 -20.83 -2.11
N GLU A 208 -4.43 -20.77 -0.79
CA GLU A 208 -5.37 -20.02 0.06
C GLU A 208 -5.27 -18.51 -0.19
N LEU A 209 -4.06 -17.97 -0.36
CA LEU A 209 -3.86 -16.56 -0.74
C LEU A 209 -4.50 -16.21 -2.09
N VAL A 210 -4.36 -17.08 -3.09
CA VAL A 210 -5.05 -16.92 -4.38
C VAL A 210 -6.57 -17.01 -4.20
N GLY A 211 -7.04 -17.87 -3.30
CA GLY A 211 -8.46 -17.97 -2.93
C GLY A 211 -9.00 -16.66 -2.33
N VAL A 212 -8.28 -16.06 -1.38
CA VAL A 212 -8.63 -14.76 -0.80
C VAL A 212 -8.62 -13.66 -1.88
N TYR A 213 -7.58 -13.61 -2.72
CA TYR A 213 -7.51 -12.66 -3.84
C TYR A 213 -8.74 -12.76 -4.76
N ASN A 214 -9.11 -13.96 -5.18
CA ASN A 214 -10.26 -14.18 -6.07
C ASN A 214 -11.60 -13.72 -5.47
N GLN A 215 -11.76 -13.82 -4.14
CA GLN A 215 -12.98 -13.36 -3.46
C GLN A 215 -13.13 -11.84 -3.47
N VAL A 216 -12.00 -11.09 -3.50
CA VAL A 216 -12.02 -9.63 -3.29
C VAL A 216 -11.65 -8.84 -4.55
N SER A 217 -11.07 -9.48 -5.57
CA SER A 217 -10.55 -8.80 -6.76
C SER A 217 -11.62 -8.20 -7.66
N SER A 218 -12.85 -8.70 -7.64
CA SER A 218 -13.94 -8.28 -8.54
C SER A 218 -14.30 -6.78 -8.42
N GLY A 219 -14.08 -6.17 -7.26
CA GLY A 219 -14.34 -4.74 -7.03
C GLY A 219 -13.08 -3.87 -7.07
N MET A 220 -11.90 -4.44 -7.33
CA MET A 220 -10.65 -3.70 -7.39
C MET A 220 -10.38 -3.20 -8.81
N LYS A 221 -9.79 -2.01 -8.93
CA LYS A 221 -9.14 -1.57 -10.16
C LYS A 221 -7.64 -1.74 -10.02
N MET A 222 -6.97 -2.15 -11.10
CA MET A 222 -5.52 -2.31 -11.08
C MET A 222 -4.91 -1.98 -12.45
N SER A 223 -3.67 -1.48 -12.42
CA SER A 223 -2.84 -1.27 -13.61
C SER A 223 -1.96 -2.49 -13.94
N LEU A 224 -2.02 -3.53 -13.11
CA LEU A 224 -1.27 -4.79 -13.24
C LEU A 224 -2.00 -5.77 -14.15
N SER A 225 -1.26 -6.50 -14.98
CA SER A 225 -1.78 -7.67 -15.68
C SER A 225 -2.01 -8.85 -14.71
N ALA A 226 -2.80 -9.84 -15.11
CA ALA A 226 -3.01 -11.04 -14.29
C ALA A 226 -1.69 -11.77 -13.98
N MET A 227 -0.73 -11.77 -14.90
CA MET A 227 0.60 -12.38 -14.70
C MET A 227 1.42 -11.58 -13.68
N ASP A 228 1.36 -10.24 -13.71
CA ASP A 228 2.04 -9.39 -12.71
C ASP A 228 1.47 -9.61 -11.32
N VAL A 229 0.14 -9.75 -11.20
CA VAL A 229 -0.51 -10.07 -9.92
C VAL A 229 -0.07 -11.42 -9.39
N LEU A 230 -0.05 -12.46 -10.23
CA LEU A 230 0.43 -13.80 -9.83
C LEU A 230 1.91 -13.77 -9.43
N GLY A 231 2.73 -13.02 -10.15
CA GLY A 231 4.14 -12.79 -9.81
C GLY A 231 4.30 -12.09 -8.46
N ALA A 232 3.52 -11.04 -8.20
CA ALA A 232 3.52 -10.32 -6.94
C ALA A 232 3.07 -11.20 -5.76
N LEU A 233 2.00 -11.99 -5.94
CA LEU A 233 1.51 -12.95 -4.93
C LEU A 233 2.54 -14.04 -4.64
N SER A 234 3.16 -14.62 -5.68
CA SER A 234 4.19 -15.65 -5.52
C SER A 234 5.43 -15.12 -4.79
N LYS A 235 5.92 -13.93 -5.18
CA LYS A 235 7.06 -13.27 -4.54
C LYS A 235 6.73 -12.91 -3.08
N GLY A 236 5.59 -12.30 -2.84
CA GLY A 236 5.13 -11.97 -1.48
C GLY A 236 4.99 -13.21 -0.60
N TYR A 237 4.40 -14.28 -1.14
CA TYR A 237 4.29 -15.57 -0.44
C TYR A 237 5.67 -16.14 -0.12
N GLY A 238 6.61 -16.13 -1.06
CA GLY A 238 7.98 -16.63 -0.83
C GLY A 238 8.68 -15.90 0.31
N LEU A 239 8.54 -14.57 0.39
CA LEU A 239 9.06 -13.76 1.48
C LEU A 239 8.39 -14.13 2.81
N VAL A 240 7.05 -14.16 2.86
CA VAL A 240 6.30 -14.46 4.09
C VAL A 240 6.61 -15.86 4.60
N ALA A 241 6.59 -16.88 3.73
CA ALA A 241 6.95 -18.25 4.06
C ALA A 241 8.42 -18.38 4.48
N GLY A 242 9.31 -17.55 3.94
CA GLY A 242 10.71 -17.43 4.33
C GLY A 242 10.95 -16.67 5.64
N GLY A 243 9.90 -16.28 6.35
CA GLY A 243 10.00 -15.57 7.64
C GLY A 243 10.40 -14.11 7.49
N ALA A 244 10.01 -13.45 6.40
CA ALA A 244 10.31 -12.04 6.17
C ALA A 244 9.87 -11.15 7.34
N SER A 245 10.67 -10.13 7.62
CA SER A 245 10.29 -9.08 8.56
C SER A 245 9.34 -8.08 7.90
N PHE A 246 8.45 -7.49 8.70
CA PHE A 246 7.56 -6.41 8.28
C PHE A 246 8.12 -5.07 8.77
N VAL A 247 8.37 -4.14 7.86
CA VAL A 247 8.96 -2.84 8.14
C VAL A 247 7.99 -1.73 7.77
N GLU A 248 7.77 -0.80 8.68
CA GLU A 248 6.91 0.37 8.45
C GLU A 248 7.73 1.63 8.23
N PHE A 249 7.28 2.45 7.26
CA PHE A 249 7.85 3.76 6.99
C PHE A 249 6.73 4.76 6.66
N ALA A 250 6.93 6.02 6.96
CA ALA A 250 5.97 7.07 6.64
C ALA A 250 6.64 8.25 5.94
N ILE A 251 5.98 8.82 4.95
CA ILE A 251 6.38 10.04 4.26
C ILE A 251 5.27 11.07 4.43
N PRO A 252 5.59 12.27 4.94
CA PRO A 252 6.90 12.75 5.35
C PRO A 252 7.34 12.25 6.73
N GLN A 253 8.64 12.12 6.90
CA GLN A 253 9.28 11.87 8.20
C GLN A 253 9.23 13.12 9.09
N SER A 254 9.30 12.93 10.40
CA SER A 254 9.37 14.03 11.36
C SER A 254 10.54 14.99 11.03
N GLY A 255 10.27 16.30 11.09
CA GLY A 255 11.25 17.34 10.77
C GLY A 255 11.50 17.56 9.26
N THR A 256 10.78 16.85 8.37
CA THR A 256 10.95 16.99 6.91
C THR A 256 9.74 17.62 6.22
N TYR A 257 8.85 18.24 6.97
CA TYR A 257 7.68 18.94 6.45
C TYR A 257 7.30 20.14 7.29
N SER A 258 6.52 21.03 6.71
CA SER A 258 5.82 22.14 7.41
C SER A 258 4.37 22.20 6.96
N TYR A 259 3.52 22.80 7.77
CA TYR A 259 2.14 23.05 7.37
C TYR A 259 2.05 24.20 6.36
N GLY A 260 1.19 24.08 5.38
CA GLY A 260 0.99 25.03 4.32
C GLY A 260 -0.34 24.84 3.61
N THR A 261 -0.49 25.42 2.42
CA THR A 261 -1.70 25.36 1.61
C THR A 261 -1.38 24.98 0.16
N VAL A 262 -2.35 24.44 -0.56
CA VAL A 262 -2.33 24.23 -2.01
C VAL A 262 -3.58 24.88 -2.61
N GLY A 263 -3.38 25.83 -3.53
CA GLY A 263 -4.47 26.63 -4.11
C GLY A 263 -5.19 27.47 -3.05
N ASP A 264 -6.46 27.78 -3.29
CA ASP A 264 -7.31 28.56 -2.36
C ASP A 264 -7.81 27.74 -1.17
N SER A 265 -7.41 26.49 -1.05
CA SER A 265 -7.96 25.59 -0.04
C SER A 265 -6.93 25.08 0.95
N SER A 266 -7.41 24.94 2.15
CA SER A 266 -7.11 24.01 3.24
C SER A 266 -5.73 23.38 3.30
N SER A 267 -5.28 23.25 4.53
CA SER A 267 -4.06 22.60 5.05
C SER A 267 -3.46 21.52 4.16
N ALA A 268 -2.25 21.76 3.73
CA ALA A 268 -1.37 20.79 3.06
C ALA A 268 -0.06 20.65 3.86
N LEU A 269 0.69 19.61 3.58
CA LEU A 269 2.03 19.42 4.11
C LEU A 269 3.05 19.79 3.02
N ASN A 270 3.80 20.86 3.23
CA ASN A 270 4.97 21.19 2.39
C ASN A 270 6.07 20.18 2.70
N VAL A 271 6.21 19.16 1.86
CA VAL A 271 7.14 18.05 2.08
C VAL A 271 8.51 18.38 1.48
N ASN A 272 9.57 18.16 2.24
CA ASN A 272 10.91 18.12 1.71
C ASN A 272 11.18 16.75 1.07
N TRP A 273 10.78 16.59 -0.20
CA TRP A 273 10.90 15.33 -0.93
C TRP A 273 12.34 14.83 -1.02
N LYS A 274 13.31 15.72 -1.21
CA LYS A 274 14.74 15.35 -1.28
C LYS A 274 15.19 14.66 0.02
N SER A 275 14.85 15.23 1.18
CA SER A 275 15.20 14.64 2.48
C SER A 275 14.47 13.31 2.71
N ASN A 276 13.19 13.21 2.33
CA ASN A 276 12.43 11.98 2.45
C ASN A 276 12.95 10.88 1.51
N ARG A 277 13.34 11.23 0.28
CA ARG A 277 14.00 10.31 -0.64
C ARG A 277 15.28 9.75 -0.03
N THR A 278 16.18 10.60 0.50
CA THR A 278 17.42 10.15 1.13
C THR A 278 17.13 9.16 2.25
N LYS A 279 16.23 9.49 3.19
CA LYS A 279 15.86 8.60 4.30
C LYS A 279 15.21 7.30 3.82
N PHE A 280 14.42 7.35 2.76
CA PHE A 280 13.80 6.17 2.17
C PHE A 280 14.85 5.25 1.54
N HIS A 281 15.80 5.78 0.78
CA HIS A 281 16.90 5.01 0.20
C HIS A 281 17.88 4.48 1.27
N GLU A 282 18.11 5.22 2.35
CA GLU A 282 18.84 4.71 3.51
C GLU A 282 18.15 3.46 4.09
N LEU A 283 16.81 3.49 4.25
CA LEU A 283 16.05 2.31 4.67
C LEU A 283 16.17 1.17 3.66
N LEU A 284 16.05 1.44 2.35
CA LEU A 284 16.11 0.39 1.31
C LEU A 284 17.49 -0.28 1.24
N ASN A 285 18.57 0.43 1.55
CA ASN A 285 19.95 -0.05 1.42
C ASN A 285 20.53 -0.64 2.72
N ASN A 286 19.86 -0.45 3.86
CA ASN A 286 20.31 -0.98 5.15
C ASN A 286 19.35 -2.10 5.62
N PRO A 287 19.88 -3.21 6.16
CA PRO A 287 19.08 -4.32 6.66
C PRO A 287 18.26 -3.97 7.90
#